data_04b909fd61b290aa99c183092a686a46
#
_entry.id   04b909fd61b290aa99c183092a686a46
#
_cell.length_a   1.000
_cell.length_b   1.000
_cell.length_c   1.000
_cell.angle_alpha   90.00
_cell.angle_beta   90.00
_cell.angle_gamma   90.00
#
_symmetry.space_group_name_H-M   'P 1'
#
loop_
_entity.id
_entity.type
_entity.pdbx_description
1 polymer ?
#
loop_
_entity_poly.entity_id
_entity_poly.type
_entity_poly.pdbx_seq_one_letter_code
_entity_poly.pdbx_strand_id
1 'polypeptide(L)'
;MKSFRQYLTEVENWDAQIAQNDETGKKYRVKDIYAYAKKNTELIKDLPIEDTDALKWWDKQYDMDNKEHKERMLKADTSVPVLGIKQEDGTISITDGLNRIKKAHHVEDKKTIPAYVIDKKDMDNIKPVEEDSKG
;
A
#
# COMPACT_ATOMS: atom_id res chain seq x y z
N MET A 1 -1.65 -10.12 -13.74
CA MET A 1 -1.07 -8.77 -13.76
C MET A 1 -0.19 -8.57 -12.54
N LYS A 2 0.99 -8.02 -12.78
CA LYS A 2 1.89 -7.76 -11.67
C LYS A 2 1.63 -6.39 -11.08
N SER A 3 1.72 -6.27 -9.78
CA SER A 3 1.49 -5.04 -9.10
C SER A 3 2.67 -4.73 -8.18
N PHE A 4 2.62 -3.55 -7.56
CA PHE A 4 3.60 -3.20 -6.57
C PHE A 4 3.29 -3.96 -5.29
N ARG A 5 4.33 -4.51 -4.69
CA ARG A 5 4.22 -5.19 -3.41
C ARG A 5 5.02 -4.46 -2.37
N GLN A 6 4.49 -4.44 -1.17
CA GLN A 6 5.20 -3.90 -0.04
C GLN A 6 5.94 -5.03 0.65
N TYR A 7 7.23 -4.81 0.91
CA TYR A 7 8.02 -5.75 1.66
C TYR A 7 8.11 -5.25 3.09
N LEU A 8 7.55 -6.03 4.01
CA LEU A 8 7.61 -5.69 5.40
C LEU A 8 8.91 -6.21 5.97
N THR A 9 9.64 -5.36 6.63
CA THR A 9 10.80 -5.80 7.38
C THR A 9 10.31 -6.11 8.78
N GLU A 10 11.09 -6.84 9.53
CA GLU A 10 10.72 -7.15 10.89
C GLU A 10 10.83 -5.93 11.77
N VAL A 11 11.53 -4.92 11.30
CA VAL A 11 11.65 -3.66 12.01
C VAL A 11 10.47 -2.80 11.58
N GLU A 12 9.66 -2.39 12.53
CA GLU A 12 8.53 -1.54 12.24
C GLU A 12 8.99 -0.10 12.06
N ASN A 13 9.95 0.10 11.21
CA ASN A 13 10.47 1.41 10.90
C ASN A 13 9.89 1.84 9.57
N TRP A 14 9.05 2.86 9.61
CA TRP A 14 8.41 3.36 8.40
C TRP A 14 9.41 3.73 7.32
N ASP A 15 10.57 4.29 7.71
CA ASP A 15 11.60 4.67 6.75
C ASP A 15 12.22 3.48 6.04
N ALA A 16 12.09 2.29 6.60
CA ALA A 16 12.68 1.09 6.03
C ALA A 16 11.74 0.34 5.09
N GLN A 17 10.50 0.80 4.97
CA GLN A 17 9.53 0.10 4.13
C GLN A 17 9.85 0.33 2.65
N ILE A 18 9.84 -0.75 1.91
CA ILE A 18 10.20 -0.78 0.50
C ILE A 18 9.04 -1.37 -0.31
N ALA A 19 8.74 -0.75 -1.44
CA ALA A 19 7.82 -1.29 -2.41
C ALA A 19 8.59 -1.66 -3.66
N GLN A 20 8.27 -2.79 -4.26
CA GLN A 20 8.93 -3.23 -5.48
C GLN A 20 7.93 -3.32 -6.63
N ASN A 21 8.35 -2.82 -7.78
CA ASN A 21 7.61 -3.03 -9.02
C ASN A 21 7.99 -4.39 -9.57
N ASP A 22 7.05 -5.34 -9.55
CA ASP A 22 7.34 -6.70 -9.98
C ASP A 22 7.68 -6.83 -11.47
N GLU A 23 7.27 -5.87 -12.28
CA GLU A 23 7.56 -5.90 -13.70
C GLU A 23 8.98 -5.46 -14.02
N THR A 24 9.50 -4.48 -13.31
CA THR A 24 10.82 -3.91 -13.59
C THR A 24 11.88 -4.33 -12.57
N GLY A 25 11.47 -4.81 -11.42
CA GLY A 25 12.37 -5.12 -10.32
C GLY A 25 12.85 -3.91 -9.54
N LYS A 26 12.46 -2.71 -9.94
CA LYS A 26 12.88 -1.50 -9.24
C LYS A 26 12.22 -1.42 -7.88
N LYS A 27 12.97 -0.95 -6.91
CA LYS A 27 12.51 -0.79 -5.53
C LYS A 27 12.46 0.69 -5.18
N TYR A 28 11.45 1.05 -4.39
CA TYR A 28 11.22 2.42 -3.97
C TYR A 28 10.97 2.45 -2.47
N ARG A 29 11.42 3.52 -1.81
CA ARG A 29 11.03 3.70 -0.42
C ARG A 29 9.59 4.18 -0.37
N VAL A 30 8.80 3.55 0.47
CA VAL A 30 7.38 3.91 0.61
C VAL A 30 7.25 5.38 1.00
N LYS A 31 8.11 5.87 1.88
CA LYS A 31 8.08 7.28 2.29
C LYS A 31 8.29 8.24 1.12
N ASP A 32 9.09 7.84 0.13
CA ASP A 32 9.34 8.68 -1.04
C ASP A 32 8.11 8.73 -1.94
N ILE A 33 7.40 7.61 -2.04
CA ILE A 33 6.15 7.57 -2.81
C ILE A 33 5.10 8.44 -2.13
N TYR A 34 4.98 8.37 -0.79
CA TYR A 34 4.07 9.22 -0.05
C TYR A 34 4.40 10.70 -0.23
N ALA A 35 5.68 11.03 -0.16
CA ALA A 35 6.10 12.42 -0.32
C ALA A 35 5.71 12.96 -1.69
N TYR A 36 5.91 12.16 -2.73
CA TYR A 36 5.51 12.53 -4.08
C TYR A 36 3.99 12.69 -4.17
N ALA A 37 3.25 11.74 -3.62
CA ALA A 37 1.80 11.78 -3.67
C ALA A 37 1.24 13.00 -2.94
N LYS A 38 1.76 13.30 -1.76
CA LYS A 38 1.29 14.46 -0.99
C LYS A 38 1.58 15.77 -1.69
N LYS A 39 2.68 15.83 -2.43
CA LYS A 39 3.07 17.05 -3.14
C LYS A 39 2.29 17.22 -4.44
N ASN A 40 1.97 16.14 -5.12
CA ASN A 40 1.46 16.18 -6.48
C ASN A 40 -0.01 15.75 -6.63
N THR A 41 -0.62 15.24 -5.58
CA THR A 41 -2.02 14.83 -5.61
C THR A 41 -2.76 15.34 -4.39
N GLU A 42 -4.08 15.24 -4.43
CA GLU A 42 -4.90 15.60 -3.29
C GLU A 42 -5.34 14.35 -2.54
N LEU A 43 -5.53 14.49 -1.25
CA LEU A 43 -6.06 13.41 -0.43
C LEU A 43 -7.45 13.03 -0.91
N ILE A 44 -7.67 11.76 -1.15
CA ILE A 44 -8.98 11.21 -1.43
C ILE A 44 -9.53 10.76 -0.08
N LYS A 45 -10.58 11.42 0.40
CA LYS A 45 -11.12 11.12 1.73
C LYS A 45 -11.87 9.79 1.78
N ASP A 46 -12.53 9.45 0.69
CA ASP A 46 -13.43 8.30 0.65
C ASP A 46 -13.15 7.45 -0.59
N LEU A 47 -11.97 6.86 -0.65
CA LEU A 47 -11.65 5.94 -1.75
C LEU A 47 -12.42 4.64 -1.55
N PRO A 48 -13.23 4.20 -2.54
CA PRO A 48 -13.91 2.92 -2.39
C PRO A 48 -12.91 1.77 -2.30
N ILE A 49 -13.05 0.97 -1.27
CA ILE A 49 -12.16 -0.18 -1.06
C ILE A 49 -12.27 -1.17 -2.22
N GLU A 50 -13.46 -1.29 -2.81
CA GLU A 50 -13.68 -2.19 -3.94
C GLU A 50 -12.90 -1.80 -5.20
N ASP A 51 -12.47 -0.54 -5.29
CA ASP A 51 -11.66 -0.09 -6.43
C ASP A 51 -10.19 -0.51 -6.28
N THR A 52 -9.84 -1.07 -5.15
CA THR A 52 -8.46 -1.48 -4.87
C THR A 52 -8.32 -2.99 -5.03
N ASP A 53 -7.07 -3.45 -5.11
CA ASP A 53 -6.78 -4.87 -5.16
C ASP A 53 -6.66 -5.51 -3.77
N ALA A 54 -6.88 -4.73 -2.72
CA ALA A 54 -6.63 -5.20 -1.35
C ALA A 54 -7.39 -6.47 -1.01
N LEU A 55 -8.66 -6.54 -1.40
CA LEU A 55 -9.50 -7.68 -1.05
C LEU A 55 -9.24 -8.91 -1.92
N LYS A 56 -8.57 -8.75 -3.05
CA LYS A 56 -8.25 -9.87 -3.94
C LYS A 56 -7.20 -10.78 -3.35
N TRP A 57 -6.28 -10.21 -2.59
CA TRP A 57 -5.13 -10.93 -2.08
C TRP A 57 -5.27 -11.30 -0.62
N TRP A 58 -6.44 -11.06 -0.05
CA TRP A 58 -6.68 -11.26 1.36
C TRP A 58 -7.48 -12.52 1.61
N ASP A 59 -6.89 -13.44 2.37
CA ASP A 59 -7.60 -14.59 2.91
C ASP A 59 -8.03 -14.23 4.31
N LYS A 60 -9.32 -13.90 4.45
CA LYS A 60 -9.90 -13.51 5.72
C LYS A 60 -9.70 -14.56 6.80
N GLN A 61 -9.90 -15.82 6.44
CA GLN A 61 -9.79 -16.89 7.40
C GLN A 61 -8.37 -17.00 7.95
N TYR A 62 -7.39 -16.91 7.06
CA TYR A 62 -5.99 -16.96 7.46
C TYR A 62 -5.66 -15.83 8.43
N ASP A 63 -6.08 -14.60 8.09
CA ASP A 63 -5.77 -13.45 8.93
C ASP A 63 -6.45 -13.53 10.29
N MET A 64 -7.66 -14.05 10.35
CA MET A 64 -8.37 -14.18 11.63
C MET A 64 -7.83 -15.30 12.48
N ASP A 65 -7.28 -16.33 11.86
CA ASP A 65 -6.69 -17.47 12.58
C ASP A 65 -5.25 -17.19 13.01
N ASN A 66 -4.55 -16.29 12.32
CA ASN A 66 -3.18 -15.97 12.68
C ASN A 66 -3.15 -14.83 13.68
N LYS A 67 -2.74 -15.14 14.89
CA LYS A 67 -2.77 -14.18 15.99
C LYS A 67 -1.98 -12.91 15.72
N GLU A 68 -0.79 -13.04 15.14
CA GLU A 68 0.04 -11.88 14.85
C GLU A 68 -0.57 -10.99 13.79
N HIS A 69 -1.11 -11.58 12.73
CA HIS A 69 -1.77 -10.83 11.68
C HIS A 69 -3.01 -10.12 12.20
N LYS A 70 -3.77 -10.82 13.03
CA LYS A 70 -4.98 -10.25 13.62
C LYS A 70 -4.63 -9.05 14.50
N GLU A 71 -3.59 -9.18 15.33
CA GLU A 71 -3.18 -8.09 16.20
C GLU A 71 -2.72 -6.87 15.41
N ARG A 72 -1.95 -7.07 14.34
CA ARG A 72 -1.50 -5.98 13.48
C ARG A 72 -2.68 -5.26 12.85
N MET A 73 -3.64 -6.03 12.37
CA MET A 73 -4.84 -5.46 11.77
C MET A 73 -5.61 -4.63 12.81
N LEU A 74 -5.82 -5.17 14.00
CA LEU A 74 -6.60 -4.49 15.02
C LEU A 74 -5.93 -3.22 15.54
N LYS A 75 -4.60 -3.15 15.48
CA LYS A 75 -3.85 -1.98 15.91
C LYS A 75 -3.76 -0.90 14.83
N ALA A 76 -4.13 -1.20 13.61
CA ALA A 76 -4.02 -0.25 12.53
C ALA A 76 -4.93 0.95 12.75
N ASP A 77 -4.46 2.12 12.36
CA ASP A 77 -5.23 3.36 12.47
C ASP A 77 -5.86 3.66 11.12
N THR A 78 -7.16 3.42 11.00
CA THR A 78 -7.87 3.57 9.73
C THR A 78 -8.08 5.01 9.31
N SER A 79 -7.74 5.97 10.17
CA SER A 79 -7.80 7.38 9.81
C SER A 79 -6.56 7.84 9.05
N VAL A 80 -5.48 7.05 9.08
CA VAL A 80 -4.26 7.37 8.36
C VAL A 80 -4.42 6.96 6.90
N PRO A 81 -4.16 7.86 5.94
CA PRO A 81 -4.35 7.53 4.53
C PRO A 81 -3.45 6.39 4.07
N VAL A 82 -4.01 5.52 3.25
CA VAL A 82 -3.24 4.47 2.60
C VAL A 82 -2.62 5.01 1.33
N LEU A 83 -1.70 4.26 0.74
CA LEU A 83 -1.03 4.65 -0.49
C LEU A 83 -1.37 3.65 -1.59
N GLY A 84 -1.88 4.15 -2.70
CA GLY A 84 -2.22 3.32 -3.84
C GLY A 84 -1.58 3.81 -5.12
N ILE A 85 -1.39 2.89 -6.05
CA ILE A 85 -0.87 3.19 -7.38
C ILE A 85 -1.91 2.69 -8.38
N LYS A 86 -2.42 3.62 -9.20
CA LYS A 86 -3.44 3.28 -10.18
C LYS A 86 -2.80 2.63 -11.40
N GLN A 87 -3.25 1.42 -11.69
CA GLN A 87 -2.77 0.65 -12.82
C GLN A 87 -3.44 1.09 -14.11
N GLU A 88 -2.96 0.58 -15.23
CA GLU A 88 -3.48 0.95 -16.54
C GLU A 88 -4.95 0.57 -16.73
N ASP A 89 -5.38 -0.50 -16.08
CA ASP A 89 -6.77 -0.94 -16.15
C ASP A 89 -7.70 -0.21 -15.18
N GLY A 90 -7.18 0.76 -14.44
CA GLY A 90 -7.97 1.52 -13.50
C GLY A 90 -7.99 0.96 -12.09
N THR A 91 -7.48 -0.26 -11.90
CA THR A 91 -7.41 -0.86 -10.56
C THR A 91 -6.35 -0.15 -9.74
N ILE A 92 -6.63 0.06 -8.47
CA ILE A 92 -5.68 0.68 -7.57
C ILE A 92 -4.97 -0.39 -6.75
N SER A 93 -3.67 -0.51 -6.96
CA SER A 93 -2.84 -1.44 -6.19
C SER A 93 -2.42 -0.77 -4.89
N ILE A 94 -2.71 -1.40 -3.77
CA ILE A 94 -2.35 -0.84 -2.47
C ILE A 94 -0.88 -1.14 -2.18
N THR A 95 -0.10 -0.09 -2.05
CA THR A 95 1.32 -0.17 -1.80
C THR A 95 1.64 -0.12 -0.32
N ASP A 96 0.84 0.62 0.44
CA ASP A 96 0.99 0.70 1.89
C ASP A 96 -0.38 0.88 2.54
N GLY A 97 -0.59 0.22 3.65
CA GLY A 97 -1.82 0.36 4.42
C GLY A 97 -2.79 -0.79 4.29
N LEU A 98 -2.33 -1.96 3.87
CA LEU A 98 -3.21 -3.11 3.72
C LEU A 98 -3.94 -3.45 5.02
N ASN A 99 -3.25 -3.40 6.16
CA ASN A 99 -3.89 -3.67 7.45
C ASN A 99 -4.96 -2.64 7.80
N ARG A 100 -4.78 -1.40 7.39
CA ARG A 100 -5.80 -0.35 7.59
C ARG A 100 -7.05 -0.67 6.79
N ILE A 101 -6.88 -1.14 5.56
CA ILE A 101 -8.02 -1.51 4.72
C ILE A 101 -8.73 -2.73 5.29
N LYS A 102 -7.98 -3.73 5.71
CA LYS A 102 -8.57 -4.92 6.32
C LYS A 102 -9.40 -4.56 7.54
N LYS A 103 -8.87 -3.71 8.39
CA LYS A 103 -9.61 -3.28 9.59
C LYS A 103 -10.84 -2.48 9.23
N ALA A 104 -10.70 -1.50 8.33
CA ALA A 104 -11.81 -0.67 7.92
C ALA A 104 -12.95 -1.51 7.35
N HIS A 105 -12.61 -2.42 6.45
CA HIS A 105 -13.61 -3.24 5.77
C HIS A 105 -14.22 -4.29 6.68
N HIS A 106 -13.38 -4.96 7.44
CA HIS A 106 -13.78 -6.17 8.16
C HIS A 106 -14.22 -5.92 9.59
N VAL A 107 -13.57 -5.01 10.28
CA VAL A 107 -13.87 -4.74 11.70
C VAL A 107 -14.82 -3.56 11.82
N GLU A 108 -14.60 -2.51 11.06
CA GLU A 108 -15.38 -1.28 11.15
C GLU A 108 -16.52 -1.19 10.16
N ASP A 109 -16.63 -2.18 9.29
CA ASP A 109 -17.69 -2.26 8.28
C ASP A 109 -17.78 -1.02 7.39
N LYS A 110 -16.62 -0.48 7.05
CA LYS A 110 -16.53 0.68 6.16
C LYS A 110 -16.32 0.23 4.73
N LYS A 111 -16.83 1.02 3.80
CA LYS A 111 -16.68 0.74 2.38
C LYS A 111 -15.66 1.65 1.71
N THR A 112 -15.18 2.65 2.43
CA THR A 112 -14.23 3.62 1.91
C THR A 112 -13.09 3.82 2.90
N ILE A 113 -11.98 4.36 2.39
CA ILE A 113 -10.82 4.64 3.23
C ILE A 113 -10.10 5.86 2.66
N PRO A 114 -9.50 6.70 3.51
CA PRO A 114 -8.70 7.80 2.98
C PRO A 114 -7.44 7.28 2.32
N ALA A 115 -7.04 7.90 1.22
CA ALA A 115 -5.92 7.42 0.43
C ALA A 115 -5.26 8.53 -0.37
N TYR A 116 -3.95 8.35 -0.62
CA TYR A 116 -3.27 9.05 -1.69
C TYR A 116 -3.07 8.06 -2.82
N VAL A 117 -3.39 8.47 -4.05
CA VAL A 117 -3.27 7.61 -5.22
C VAL A 117 -2.48 8.35 -6.29
N ILE A 118 -1.46 7.68 -6.81
CA ILE A 118 -0.71 8.21 -7.96
C ILE A 118 -0.90 7.25 -9.13
N ASP A 119 -0.67 7.75 -10.33
CA ASP A 119 -0.71 6.89 -11.51
C ASP A 119 0.58 6.09 -11.61
N LYS A 120 0.50 4.91 -12.21
CA LYS A 120 1.66 4.06 -12.38
C LYS A 120 2.81 4.79 -13.07
N LYS A 121 2.50 5.61 -14.07
CA LYS A 121 3.53 6.36 -14.80
C LYS A 121 4.25 7.38 -13.93
N ASP A 122 3.62 7.83 -12.85
CA ASP A 122 4.25 8.81 -11.96
C ASP A 122 5.43 8.20 -11.21
N MET A 123 5.54 6.90 -11.17
CA MET A 123 6.68 6.24 -10.53
C MET A 123 7.99 6.59 -11.22
N ASP A 124 7.94 6.97 -12.51
CA ASP A 124 9.13 7.38 -13.24
C ASP A 124 9.70 8.70 -12.68
N ASN A 125 8.90 9.44 -11.96
CA ASN A 125 9.33 10.71 -11.34
C ASN A 125 9.88 10.52 -9.94
N ILE A 126 9.89 9.29 -9.44
CA ILE A 126 10.38 8.98 -8.11
C ILE A 126 11.68 8.21 -8.23
N LYS A 127 12.70 8.64 -7.49
CA LYS A 127 13.99 7.98 -7.57
C LYS A 127 13.94 6.62 -6.90
N PRO A 128 14.29 5.54 -7.62
CA PRO A 128 14.32 4.22 -6.99
C PRO A 128 15.49 4.10 -6.03
N VAL A 129 15.42 3.12 -5.15
CA VAL A 129 16.50 2.80 -4.23
C VAL A 129 17.65 2.24 -5.06
N GLU A 130 18.84 2.81 -4.89
CA GLU A 130 20.01 2.28 -5.56
C GLU A 130 20.47 1.05 -4.84
N GLU A 131 20.70 0.00 -5.59
CA GLU A 131 21.24 -1.20 -5.02
C GLU A 131 22.73 -1.18 -5.16
N ASP A 132 23.41 -1.54 -4.11
CA ASP A 132 24.83 -1.61 -4.13
C ASP A 132 25.26 -2.91 -4.71
N SER A 133 24.54 -3.34 -5.62
CA SER A 133 24.81 -4.64 -6.18
C SER A 133 26.07 -4.68 -6.89
N LYS A 134 26.53 -3.67 -7.10
CA LYS A 134 27.49 -3.73 -7.68
C LYS A 134 28.29 -3.86 -6.97
N GLY A 135 27.73 -3.81 -6.02
CA GLY A 135 28.87 -4.16 -5.40
C GLY A 135 29.42 -4.50 -6.50
#